data_400f67afa91238f74bb8d09699fe0b58
#
_entry.id   400f67afa91238f74bb8d09699fe0b58
#
_cell.length_a   1.000
_cell.length_b   1.000
_cell.length_c   1.000
_cell.angle_alpha   90.00
_cell.angle_beta   90.00
_cell.angle_gamma   90.00
#
_symmetry.space_group_name_H-M   'P 1'
#
loop_
_entity.id
_entity.type
_entity.pdbx_description
1 polymer ?
#
loop_
_entity_poly.entity_id
_entity_poly.type
_entity_poly.pdbx_seq_one_letter_code
_entity_poly.pdbx_strand_id
1 'polypeptide(L)'
;MKIFTSAQIHELDKYTIEHEPISSLNLMERAAKALTRAIEEEWTNRTPVVVFAGPGNNGGDALAVARLLSEDGYQVNVYLFNVHNKLSADCAANKKRLQEAKKVKFTEVVLNFDPPQLEAGTLVIDGLFGSGLNKPLAGGFAAMVKYINQSAAKVVSIDIPSGLMTEDNSYNIHSNIIRADQTLTLQQKKLCMLMADNQQYLGHLKVLDIRLSTEYIKNTDCRYSILEEKDIRLLMHPRNDFAHKGNMGNALIIAGSYGMCGASVLATKACLRSGVGKVTTHTPKRNYEIMQISVPEAVLQMDSEETIFSEPVETENFHAMGIGPGLGTNETTAIALIAQLRRASCPVVVDADALNILSSHRAWMQQLPKDIILTPHPKELDRLAGNASSSCSERLSKACELAERLQAYIILKGHYSALCHPDGKVEFCSTGNSGMATAGSGDVLTGIITALLARGYKQADACRLGMHLHGLAGDLAAKDLGKESLIASDIIQYLPKAFLRMED
;
A
#
# COMPACT_ATOMS: atom_id res chain seq x y z
N MET A 1 -2.55 -10.22 -4.76
CA MET A 1 -1.49 -10.12 -5.83
C MET A 1 -0.12 -10.19 -5.18
N LYS A 2 0.76 -11.11 -5.61
CA LYS A 2 2.16 -11.16 -5.15
C LYS A 2 2.97 -10.00 -5.71
N ILE A 3 3.93 -9.50 -4.94
CA ILE A 3 4.89 -8.47 -5.35
C ILE A 3 6.26 -9.12 -5.37
N PHE A 4 6.82 -9.27 -6.56
CA PHE A 4 8.10 -9.91 -6.77
C PHE A 4 9.26 -8.91 -6.76
N THR A 5 10.41 -9.36 -6.29
CA THR A 5 11.68 -8.67 -6.47
C THR A 5 12.10 -8.66 -7.93
N SER A 6 13.03 -7.78 -8.31
CA SER A 6 13.60 -7.75 -9.66
C SER A 6 14.13 -9.12 -10.10
N ALA A 7 14.80 -9.85 -9.20
CA ALA A 7 15.28 -11.20 -9.46
C ALA A 7 14.14 -12.19 -9.73
N GLN A 8 13.08 -12.16 -8.93
CA GLN A 8 11.91 -13.03 -9.10
C GLN A 8 11.13 -12.70 -10.39
N ILE A 9 11.06 -11.43 -10.79
CA ILE A 9 10.47 -11.03 -12.08
C ILE A 9 11.25 -11.66 -13.24
N HIS A 10 12.56 -11.59 -13.20
CA HIS A 10 13.40 -12.20 -14.23
C HIS A 10 13.22 -13.73 -14.31
N GLU A 11 13.15 -14.41 -13.17
CA GLU A 11 12.89 -15.85 -13.13
C GLU A 11 11.46 -16.19 -13.62
N LEU A 12 10.46 -15.34 -13.36
CA LEU A 12 9.09 -15.49 -13.88
C LEU A 12 9.06 -15.42 -15.42
N ASP A 13 9.78 -14.45 -16.01
CA ASP A 13 9.91 -14.33 -17.47
C ASP A 13 10.56 -15.60 -18.06
N LYS A 14 11.68 -16.03 -17.48
CA LYS A 14 12.41 -17.24 -17.89
C LYS A 14 11.54 -18.49 -17.80
N TYR A 15 10.85 -18.69 -16.66
CA TYR A 15 9.94 -19.81 -16.46
C TYR A 15 8.81 -19.80 -17.49
N THR A 16 8.25 -18.62 -17.79
CA THR A 16 7.18 -18.48 -18.79
C THR A 16 7.67 -18.86 -20.19
N ILE A 17 8.88 -18.42 -20.59
CA ILE A 17 9.51 -18.75 -21.87
C ILE A 17 9.72 -20.27 -22.00
N GLU A 18 10.19 -20.93 -20.94
CA GLU A 18 10.50 -22.36 -20.94
C GLU A 18 9.25 -23.24 -20.95
N HIS A 19 8.17 -22.83 -20.28
CA HIS A 19 6.97 -23.68 -20.06
C HIS A 19 5.81 -23.36 -20.98
N GLU A 20 5.75 -22.18 -21.58
CA GLU A 20 4.71 -21.80 -22.55
C GLU A 20 5.13 -22.02 -24.01
N PRO A 21 6.22 -22.67 -24.32
CA PRO A 21 7.08 -22.69 -25.49
C PRO A 21 7.01 -21.41 -26.36
N ILE A 22 7.22 -20.27 -25.72
CA ILE A 22 7.28 -18.96 -26.37
C ILE A 22 8.71 -18.44 -26.41
N SER A 23 9.15 -17.84 -27.51
CA SER A 23 10.47 -17.17 -27.50
C SER A 23 10.44 -15.87 -26.68
N SER A 24 11.60 -15.48 -26.11
CA SER A 24 11.76 -14.20 -25.40
C SER A 24 11.26 -13.02 -26.26
N LEU A 25 11.63 -13.00 -27.54
CA LEU A 25 11.22 -11.98 -28.50
C LEU A 25 9.69 -11.93 -28.72
N ASN A 26 9.01 -13.08 -28.69
CA ASN A 26 7.55 -13.13 -28.82
C ASN A 26 6.85 -12.75 -27.51
N LEU A 27 7.45 -13.03 -26.36
CA LEU A 27 6.95 -12.53 -25.07
C LEU A 27 7.05 -11.00 -25.02
N MET A 28 8.19 -10.42 -25.45
CA MET A 28 8.36 -8.97 -25.59
C MET A 28 7.36 -8.38 -26.58
N GLU A 29 7.08 -9.03 -27.71
CA GLU A 29 6.05 -8.60 -28.66
C GLU A 29 4.64 -8.58 -28.04
N ARG A 30 4.34 -9.56 -27.16
CA ARG A 30 3.09 -9.59 -26.39
C ARG A 30 2.98 -8.41 -25.44
N ALA A 31 4.06 -8.09 -24.71
CA ALA A 31 4.16 -6.94 -23.82
C ALA A 31 3.98 -5.63 -24.62
N ALA A 32 4.70 -5.49 -25.73
CA ALA A 32 4.61 -4.30 -26.61
C ALA A 32 3.18 -4.08 -27.14
N LYS A 33 2.46 -5.13 -27.53
CA LYS A 33 1.06 -5.03 -27.95
C LYS A 33 0.13 -4.56 -26.85
N ALA A 34 0.35 -5.02 -25.60
CA ALA A 34 -0.43 -4.55 -24.45
C ALA A 34 -0.14 -3.08 -24.15
N LEU A 35 1.13 -2.66 -24.20
CA LEU A 35 1.57 -1.28 -24.05
C LEU A 35 0.97 -0.37 -25.12
N THR A 36 1.09 -0.77 -26.41
CA THR A 36 0.55 -0.01 -27.52
C THR A 36 -0.95 0.24 -27.39
N ARG A 37 -1.74 -0.80 -27.10
CA ARG A 37 -3.18 -0.66 -26.86
C ARG A 37 -3.50 0.30 -25.72
N ALA A 38 -2.75 0.23 -24.62
CA ALA A 38 -2.95 1.13 -23.47
C ALA A 38 -2.63 2.59 -23.82
N ILE A 39 -1.67 2.83 -24.72
CA ILE A 39 -1.34 4.17 -25.24
C ILE A 39 -2.46 4.66 -26.16
N GLU A 40 -2.96 3.83 -27.07
CA GLU A 40 -4.02 4.17 -28.03
C GLU A 40 -5.36 4.48 -27.36
N GLU A 41 -5.62 3.98 -26.15
CA GLU A 41 -6.81 4.33 -25.38
C GLU A 41 -6.85 5.81 -24.97
N GLU A 42 -5.68 6.46 -24.85
CA GLU A 42 -5.56 7.84 -24.31
C GLU A 42 -5.05 8.85 -25.38
N TRP A 43 -4.24 8.40 -26.32
CA TRP A 43 -3.64 9.27 -27.35
C TRP A 43 -4.01 8.81 -28.77
N THR A 44 -4.41 9.75 -29.60
CA THR A 44 -4.72 9.46 -31.03
C THR A 44 -3.48 9.53 -31.91
N ASN A 45 -3.52 8.97 -33.10
CA ASN A 45 -2.42 8.98 -34.06
C ASN A 45 -2.04 10.38 -34.62
N ARG A 46 -2.77 11.42 -34.21
CA ARG A 46 -2.38 12.83 -34.49
C ARG A 46 -1.33 13.33 -33.51
N THR A 47 -1.11 12.62 -32.38
CA THR A 47 -0.12 12.98 -31.38
C THR A 47 1.26 12.59 -31.84
N PRO A 48 2.22 13.54 -31.96
CA PRO A 48 3.61 13.20 -32.26
C PRO A 48 4.22 12.43 -31.13
N VAL A 49 4.94 11.35 -31.41
CA VAL A 49 5.54 10.46 -30.41
C VAL A 49 7.05 10.52 -30.50
N VAL A 50 7.71 10.70 -29.36
CA VAL A 50 9.15 10.61 -29.19
C VAL A 50 9.47 9.49 -28.23
N VAL A 51 10.24 8.50 -28.69
CA VAL A 51 10.61 7.32 -27.90
C VAL A 51 12.08 7.39 -27.52
N PHE A 52 12.36 7.32 -26.22
CA PHE A 52 13.71 7.19 -25.69
C PHE A 52 13.91 5.75 -25.20
N ALA A 53 14.70 4.99 -25.94
CA ALA A 53 14.97 3.58 -25.66
C ALA A 53 16.37 3.39 -25.09
N GLY A 54 16.49 2.59 -24.02
CA GLY A 54 17.76 2.16 -23.46
C GLY A 54 18.31 0.90 -24.15
N PRO A 55 19.50 0.44 -23.75
CA PRO A 55 20.16 -0.72 -24.38
C PRO A 55 19.63 -2.08 -23.92
N GLY A 56 18.83 -2.11 -22.86
CA GLY A 56 18.29 -3.34 -22.25
C GLY A 56 16.92 -3.75 -22.80
N ASN A 57 16.26 -4.67 -22.12
CA ASN A 57 14.96 -5.21 -22.54
C ASN A 57 13.85 -4.15 -22.51
N ASN A 58 13.86 -3.22 -21.56
CA ASN A 58 12.90 -2.09 -21.55
C ASN A 58 13.01 -1.22 -22.82
N GLY A 59 14.25 -1.02 -23.31
CA GLY A 59 14.48 -0.41 -24.62
C GLY A 59 13.96 -1.28 -25.76
N GLY A 60 14.08 -2.60 -25.68
CA GLY A 60 13.50 -3.55 -26.61
C GLY A 60 11.98 -3.42 -26.71
N ASP A 61 11.28 -3.34 -25.56
CA ASP A 61 9.84 -3.08 -25.47
C ASP A 61 9.49 -1.73 -26.12
N ALA A 62 10.26 -0.67 -25.84
CA ALA A 62 10.04 0.66 -26.40
C ALA A 62 10.22 0.69 -27.94
N LEU A 63 11.21 -0.04 -28.48
CA LEU A 63 11.41 -0.17 -29.92
C LEU A 63 10.25 -0.94 -30.60
N ALA A 64 9.75 -1.99 -29.94
CA ALA A 64 8.60 -2.74 -30.43
C ALA A 64 7.31 -1.89 -30.41
N VAL A 65 7.08 -1.14 -29.31
CA VAL A 65 5.96 -0.16 -29.22
C VAL A 65 6.07 0.90 -30.30
N ALA A 66 7.27 1.46 -30.53
CA ALA A 66 7.49 2.45 -31.57
C ALA A 66 7.12 1.92 -32.97
N ARG A 67 7.48 0.67 -33.28
CA ARG A 67 7.12 0.01 -34.55
C ARG A 67 5.61 -0.15 -34.67
N LEU A 68 4.94 -0.69 -33.63
CA LEU A 68 3.50 -0.91 -33.63
C LEU A 68 2.73 0.41 -33.80
N LEU A 69 3.04 1.44 -33.01
CA LEU A 69 2.42 2.76 -33.18
C LEU A 69 2.63 3.34 -34.60
N SER A 70 3.81 3.13 -35.20
CA SER A 70 4.05 3.60 -36.56
C SER A 70 3.23 2.81 -37.60
N GLU A 71 2.96 1.53 -37.38
CA GLU A 71 2.06 0.71 -38.20
C GLU A 71 0.63 1.22 -38.13
N ASP A 72 0.19 1.73 -36.95
CA ASP A 72 -1.13 2.30 -36.68
C ASP A 72 -1.22 3.81 -37.03
N GLY A 73 -0.20 4.34 -37.71
CA GLY A 73 -0.23 5.67 -38.36
C GLY A 73 0.27 6.82 -37.46
N TYR A 74 0.87 6.56 -36.32
CA TYR A 74 1.51 7.61 -35.53
C TYR A 74 2.80 8.11 -36.17
N GLN A 75 3.10 9.40 -35.95
CA GLN A 75 4.40 9.97 -36.30
C GLN A 75 5.38 9.70 -35.17
N VAL A 76 6.32 8.78 -35.33
CA VAL A 76 7.21 8.30 -34.32
C VAL A 76 8.66 8.65 -34.62
N ASN A 77 9.33 9.33 -33.64
CA ASN A 77 10.77 9.55 -33.64
C ASN A 77 11.40 8.70 -32.53
N VAL A 78 12.42 7.92 -32.85
CA VAL A 78 13.06 6.99 -31.90
C VAL A 78 14.52 7.34 -31.70
N TYR A 79 14.93 7.39 -30.43
CA TYR A 79 16.31 7.59 -30.01
C TYR A 79 16.74 6.40 -29.15
N LEU A 80 17.64 5.55 -29.70
CA LEU A 80 18.19 4.40 -29.01
C LEU A 80 19.56 4.74 -28.42
N PHE A 81 19.68 4.72 -27.10
CA PHE A 81 20.94 5.00 -26.39
C PHE A 81 21.79 3.73 -26.28
N ASN A 82 22.79 3.62 -27.17
CA ASN A 82 23.71 2.48 -27.24
C ASN A 82 25.16 2.93 -26.95
N VAL A 83 25.34 3.71 -25.88
CA VAL A 83 26.62 4.36 -25.54
C VAL A 83 27.78 3.38 -25.24
N HIS A 84 27.48 2.12 -24.92
CA HIS A 84 28.49 1.08 -24.67
C HIS A 84 28.58 0.06 -25.80
N ASN A 85 27.90 0.30 -26.93
CA ASN A 85 27.82 -0.61 -28.07
C ASN A 85 27.44 -2.05 -27.67
N LYS A 86 26.51 -2.17 -26.69
CA LYS A 86 26.04 -3.45 -26.17
C LYS A 86 24.53 -3.37 -25.90
N LEU A 87 23.77 -4.04 -26.74
CA LEU A 87 22.33 -4.22 -26.61
C LEU A 87 21.99 -5.60 -26.07
N SER A 88 20.86 -5.74 -25.38
CA SER A 88 20.28 -7.06 -25.12
C SER A 88 19.87 -7.72 -26.43
N ALA A 89 19.79 -9.05 -26.44
CA ALA A 89 19.45 -9.80 -27.64
C ALA A 89 18.11 -9.36 -28.26
N ASP A 90 17.09 -9.19 -27.40
CA ASP A 90 15.75 -8.78 -27.83
C ASP A 90 15.70 -7.30 -28.27
N CYS A 91 16.48 -6.43 -27.62
CA CYS A 91 16.62 -5.03 -28.05
C CYS A 91 17.26 -4.95 -29.44
N ALA A 92 18.32 -5.71 -29.68
CA ALA A 92 18.98 -5.77 -30.99
C ALA A 92 18.04 -6.32 -32.09
N ALA A 93 17.26 -7.36 -31.76
CA ALA A 93 16.27 -7.91 -32.69
C ALA A 93 15.15 -6.91 -33.02
N ASN A 94 14.63 -6.18 -32.01
CA ASN A 94 13.61 -5.16 -32.24
C ASN A 94 14.15 -3.93 -32.95
N LYS A 95 15.41 -3.54 -32.71
CA LYS A 95 16.10 -2.50 -33.53
C LYS A 95 16.06 -2.88 -34.99
N LYS A 96 16.43 -4.12 -35.34
CA LYS A 96 16.43 -4.61 -36.74
C LYS A 96 15.01 -4.56 -37.33
N ARG A 97 14.00 -5.10 -36.61
CA ARG A 97 12.60 -5.07 -37.04
C ARG A 97 12.08 -3.64 -37.31
N LEU A 98 12.42 -2.70 -36.39
CA LEU A 98 12.04 -1.30 -36.54
C LEU A 98 12.65 -0.65 -37.78
N GLN A 99 13.94 -0.91 -38.06
CA GLN A 99 14.66 -0.38 -39.23
C GLN A 99 14.13 -0.96 -40.55
N GLU A 100 13.74 -2.24 -40.54
CA GLU A 100 13.12 -2.91 -41.70
C GLU A 100 11.75 -2.31 -42.04
N ALA A 101 10.97 -1.90 -41.06
CA ALA A 101 9.64 -1.28 -41.25
C ALA A 101 9.70 0.09 -41.95
N LYS A 102 10.82 0.82 -41.90
CA LYS A 102 11.10 2.11 -42.63
C LYS A 102 10.03 3.21 -42.41
N LYS A 103 9.23 3.10 -41.34
CA LYS A 103 8.11 4.04 -41.07
C LYS A 103 8.43 5.04 -39.93
N VAL A 104 9.58 4.92 -39.30
CA VAL A 104 9.98 5.75 -38.15
C VAL A 104 11.28 6.51 -38.45
N LYS A 105 11.41 7.69 -37.89
CA LYS A 105 12.70 8.39 -37.85
C LYS A 105 13.52 7.81 -36.70
N PHE A 106 14.58 7.07 -37.02
CA PHE A 106 15.41 6.35 -36.07
C PHE A 106 16.80 6.96 -35.95
N THR A 107 17.24 7.23 -34.70
CA THR A 107 18.57 7.73 -34.36
C THR A 107 19.20 6.84 -33.32
N GLU A 108 20.38 6.29 -33.56
CA GLU A 108 21.19 5.59 -32.58
C GLU A 108 22.19 6.55 -31.95
N VAL A 109 22.11 6.70 -30.62
CA VAL A 109 22.96 7.61 -29.84
C VAL A 109 24.09 6.79 -29.25
N VAL A 110 25.33 7.05 -29.72
CA VAL A 110 26.54 6.33 -29.26
C VAL A 110 27.51 7.25 -28.51
N LEU A 111 27.46 8.56 -28.74
CA LEU A 111 28.34 9.56 -28.11
C LEU A 111 27.56 10.82 -27.75
N ASN A 112 27.70 11.87 -28.58
CA ASN A 112 27.00 13.13 -28.39
C ASN A 112 25.56 13.03 -28.85
N PHE A 113 24.66 13.66 -28.15
CA PHE A 113 23.25 13.69 -28.44
C PHE A 113 22.70 15.11 -28.29
N ASP A 114 22.07 15.60 -29.34
CA ASP A 114 21.29 16.83 -29.32
C ASP A 114 19.80 16.45 -29.22
N PRO A 115 19.17 16.70 -28.06
CA PRO A 115 17.81 16.23 -27.82
C PRO A 115 16.81 17.02 -28.67
N PRO A 116 15.75 16.34 -29.19
CA PRO A 116 14.69 17.01 -29.95
C PRO A 116 13.88 17.95 -29.05
N GLN A 117 13.27 18.99 -29.59
CA GLN A 117 12.30 19.78 -28.86
C GLN A 117 11.11 18.93 -28.43
N LEU A 118 10.72 19.04 -27.17
CA LEU A 118 9.59 18.31 -26.57
C LEU A 118 8.52 19.34 -26.20
N GLU A 119 7.53 19.50 -27.07
CA GLU A 119 6.44 20.45 -26.93
C GLU A 119 5.25 19.86 -26.14
N ALA A 120 4.34 20.69 -25.67
CA ALA A 120 3.16 20.28 -24.88
C ALA A 120 2.24 19.28 -25.60
N GLY A 121 2.23 19.25 -26.95
CA GLY A 121 1.47 18.29 -27.73
C GLY A 121 2.19 16.96 -28.03
N THR A 122 3.44 16.81 -27.55
CA THR A 122 4.25 15.61 -27.78
C THR A 122 4.02 14.57 -26.69
N LEU A 123 3.91 13.30 -27.09
CA LEU A 123 3.96 12.15 -26.21
C LEU A 123 5.41 11.62 -26.15
N VAL A 124 6.01 11.61 -24.99
CA VAL A 124 7.29 10.95 -24.72
C VAL A 124 7.03 9.56 -24.18
N ILE A 125 7.65 8.55 -24.80
CA ILE A 125 7.68 7.18 -24.27
C ILE A 125 9.06 6.96 -23.66
N ASP A 126 9.07 6.79 -22.35
CA ASP A 126 10.25 6.47 -21.55
C ASP A 126 10.42 4.95 -21.48
N GLY A 127 11.41 4.45 -22.22
CA GLY A 127 11.86 3.06 -22.20
C GLY A 127 13.37 2.95 -21.97
N LEU A 128 13.98 3.93 -21.25
CA LEU A 128 15.42 3.92 -20.99
C LEU A 128 15.83 2.79 -20.07
N PHE A 129 15.18 2.65 -18.91
CA PHE A 129 15.47 1.62 -17.90
C PHE A 129 14.16 1.12 -17.27
N GLY A 130 14.08 -0.19 -17.02
CA GLY A 130 12.98 -0.85 -16.33
C GLY A 130 13.42 -1.52 -15.03
N SER A 131 12.79 -2.64 -14.67
CA SER A 131 12.97 -3.38 -13.42
C SER A 131 14.40 -3.89 -13.13
N GLY A 132 15.29 -3.89 -14.12
CA GLY A 132 16.69 -4.28 -13.95
C GLY A 132 17.62 -3.18 -13.41
N LEU A 133 17.12 -1.97 -13.16
CA LEU A 133 17.95 -0.88 -12.63
C LEU A 133 18.26 -1.12 -11.16
N ASN A 134 19.56 -1.11 -10.79
CA ASN A 134 20.05 -1.41 -9.44
C ASN A 134 20.95 -0.35 -8.84
N LYS A 135 21.10 0.81 -9.50
CA LYS A 135 21.89 1.95 -9.03
C LYS A 135 21.32 3.25 -9.59
N PRO A 136 21.54 4.39 -8.91
CA PRO A 136 21.11 5.69 -9.38
C PRO A 136 21.64 6.03 -10.76
N LEU A 137 20.83 6.69 -11.59
CA LEU A 137 21.27 7.17 -12.90
C LEU A 137 22.29 8.30 -12.77
N ALA A 138 23.29 8.28 -13.66
CA ALA A 138 24.36 9.28 -13.71
C ALA A 138 24.69 9.66 -15.17
N GLY A 139 25.55 10.69 -15.34
CA GLY A 139 26.05 11.11 -16.64
C GLY A 139 24.94 11.49 -17.63
N GLY A 140 25.09 11.05 -18.88
CA GLY A 140 24.17 11.39 -19.98
C GLY A 140 22.72 10.94 -19.74
N PHE A 141 22.50 9.81 -19.10
CA PHE A 141 21.15 9.35 -18.75
C PHE A 141 20.48 10.26 -17.72
N ALA A 142 21.22 10.72 -16.69
CA ALA A 142 20.70 11.66 -15.73
C ALA A 142 20.37 13.03 -16.37
N ALA A 143 21.21 13.49 -17.31
CA ALA A 143 20.94 14.70 -18.06
C ALA A 143 19.68 14.57 -18.92
N MET A 144 19.49 13.41 -19.55
CA MET A 144 18.32 13.13 -20.37
C MET A 144 17.03 13.10 -19.55
N VAL A 145 17.05 12.46 -18.38
CA VAL A 145 15.94 12.47 -17.42
C VAL A 145 15.55 13.89 -17.02
N LYS A 146 16.53 14.72 -16.67
CA LYS A 146 16.29 16.13 -16.33
C LYS A 146 15.70 16.92 -17.50
N TYR A 147 16.19 16.69 -18.73
CA TYR A 147 15.67 17.32 -19.93
C TYR A 147 14.19 16.95 -20.15
N ILE A 148 13.84 15.67 -20.07
CA ILE A 148 12.45 15.20 -20.20
C ILE A 148 11.57 15.82 -19.11
N ASN A 149 12.00 15.79 -17.84
CA ASN A 149 11.25 16.33 -16.72
C ASN A 149 11.03 17.85 -16.78
N GLN A 150 11.87 18.59 -17.51
CA GLN A 150 11.75 20.04 -17.73
C GLN A 150 10.90 20.39 -18.96
N SER A 151 10.57 19.42 -19.79
CA SER A 151 9.75 19.64 -20.98
C SER A 151 8.27 19.82 -20.62
N ALA A 152 7.50 20.33 -21.59
CA ALA A 152 6.05 20.43 -21.50
C ALA A 152 5.32 19.16 -22.05
N ALA A 153 6.07 18.18 -22.53
CA ALA A 153 5.52 16.97 -23.13
C ALA A 153 4.84 16.07 -22.09
N LYS A 154 3.91 15.25 -22.52
CA LYS A 154 3.34 14.17 -21.71
C LYS A 154 4.26 12.96 -21.72
N VAL A 155 4.45 12.32 -20.57
CA VAL A 155 5.40 11.23 -20.41
C VAL A 155 4.68 9.94 -20.01
N VAL A 156 4.86 8.89 -20.82
CA VAL A 156 4.44 7.51 -20.49
C VAL A 156 5.69 6.68 -20.25
N SER A 157 5.85 6.15 -19.06
CA SER A 157 6.95 5.22 -18.72
C SER A 157 6.52 3.77 -18.89
N ILE A 158 7.36 3.01 -19.59
CA ILE A 158 7.21 1.56 -19.74
C ILE A 158 7.74 0.86 -18.50
N ASP A 159 6.93 0.03 -17.91
CA ASP A 159 7.18 -0.82 -16.73
C ASP A 159 7.45 -0.02 -15.44
N ILE A 160 8.51 0.76 -15.38
CA ILE A 160 8.89 1.62 -14.24
C ILE A 160 9.47 2.92 -14.79
N PRO A 161 9.15 4.10 -14.21
CA PRO A 161 9.80 5.35 -14.59
C PRO A 161 11.33 5.23 -14.51
N SER A 162 12.02 5.55 -15.59
CA SER A 162 13.47 5.40 -15.65
C SER A 162 14.17 6.19 -14.54
N GLY A 163 15.07 5.53 -13.85
CA GLY A 163 15.74 6.05 -12.66
C GLY A 163 15.14 5.56 -11.34
N LEU A 164 13.88 5.09 -11.32
CA LEU A 164 13.29 4.45 -10.14
C LEU A 164 13.70 2.99 -10.07
N MET A 165 14.19 2.54 -8.92
CA MET A 165 14.54 1.14 -8.67
C MET A 165 13.32 0.36 -8.15
N THR A 166 13.26 -0.92 -8.45
CA THR A 166 12.12 -1.81 -8.19
C THR A 166 11.75 -1.92 -6.70
N GLU A 167 12.73 -1.89 -5.82
CA GLU A 167 12.57 -2.12 -4.38
C GLU A 167 12.92 -0.86 -3.59
N ASP A 168 14.17 -0.73 -3.14
CA ASP A 168 14.62 0.34 -2.26
C ASP A 168 15.18 1.54 -3.04
N ASN A 169 14.64 2.71 -2.75
CA ASN A 169 15.06 3.99 -3.33
C ASN A 169 15.60 4.97 -2.26
N SER A 170 15.89 4.51 -1.05
CA SER A 170 16.35 5.36 0.05
C SER A 170 17.66 6.10 -0.25
N TYR A 171 18.53 5.50 -1.06
CA TYR A 171 19.82 6.04 -1.49
C TYR A 171 19.81 6.59 -2.92
N ASN A 172 18.62 6.69 -3.56
CA ASN A 172 18.50 7.11 -4.94
C ASN A 172 18.66 8.63 -5.11
N ILE A 173 19.06 9.06 -6.31
CA ILE A 173 19.13 10.46 -6.67
C ILE A 173 17.80 10.88 -7.28
N HIS A 174 16.91 11.42 -6.47
CA HIS A 174 15.53 11.75 -6.82
C HIS A 174 15.38 12.68 -8.04
N SER A 175 16.36 13.58 -8.29
CA SER A 175 16.36 14.45 -9.48
C SER A 175 16.64 13.71 -10.79
N ASN A 176 17.09 12.46 -10.72
CA ASN A 176 17.46 11.63 -11.86
C ASN A 176 16.40 10.52 -12.12
N ILE A 177 15.17 10.73 -11.66
CA ILE A 177 14.03 9.84 -11.87
C ILE A 177 13.02 10.55 -12.78
N ILE A 178 12.53 9.86 -13.81
CA ILE A 178 11.46 10.36 -14.68
C ILE A 178 10.19 10.62 -13.85
N ARG A 179 9.54 11.75 -14.13
CA ARG A 179 8.21 12.08 -13.63
C ARG A 179 7.21 11.78 -14.73
N ALA A 180 6.65 10.58 -14.71
CA ALA A 180 5.68 10.17 -15.69
C ALA A 180 4.30 10.79 -15.42
N ASP A 181 3.54 11.10 -16.48
CA ASP A 181 2.09 11.34 -16.38
C ASP A 181 1.36 10.00 -16.23
N GLN A 182 1.90 8.94 -16.85
CA GLN A 182 1.38 7.58 -16.76
C GLN A 182 2.52 6.57 -16.70
N THR A 183 2.35 5.55 -15.86
CA THR A 183 3.22 4.37 -15.80
C THR A 183 2.42 3.13 -16.21
N LEU A 184 2.87 2.46 -17.28
CA LEU A 184 2.29 1.21 -17.76
C LEU A 184 3.16 0.04 -17.30
N THR A 185 2.84 -0.51 -16.12
CA THR A 185 3.62 -1.59 -15.52
C THR A 185 3.15 -2.97 -15.97
N LEU A 186 4.10 -3.87 -16.22
CA LEU A 186 3.84 -5.19 -16.79
C LEU A 186 3.55 -6.21 -15.68
N GLN A 187 2.50 -7.00 -15.86
CA GLN A 187 2.01 -8.14 -15.09
C GLN A 187 1.59 -7.81 -13.64
N GLN A 188 2.42 -7.09 -12.89
CA GLN A 188 2.17 -6.81 -11.47
C GLN A 188 2.86 -5.53 -11.00
N LYS A 189 2.34 -4.94 -9.92
CA LYS A 189 2.99 -3.79 -9.27
C LYS A 189 4.33 -4.20 -8.69
N LYS A 190 5.27 -3.26 -8.64
CA LYS A 190 6.56 -3.39 -7.98
C LYS A 190 6.51 -2.70 -6.62
N LEU A 191 7.36 -3.10 -5.68
CA LEU A 191 7.35 -2.58 -4.31
C LEU A 191 7.50 -1.05 -4.27
N CYS A 192 8.37 -0.48 -5.10
CA CYS A 192 8.57 0.97 -5.18
C CYS A 192 7.29 1.75 -5.49
N MET A 193 6.32 1.14 -6.18
CA MET A 193 5.05 1.78 -6.56
C MET A 193 4.07 1.93 -5.40
N LEU A 194 4.32 1.24 -4.28
CA LEU A 194 3.50 1.32 -3.07
C LEU A 194 4.04 2.33 -2.05
N MET A 195 5.23 2.90 -2.31
CA MET A 195 5.90 3.84 -1.42
C MET A 195 5.45 5.26 -1.72
N ALA A 196 4.97 5.98 -0.70
CA ALA A 196 4.47 7.35 -0.85
C ALA A 196 5.54 8.33 -1.41
N ASP A 197 6.82 8.12 -1.07
CA ASP A 197 7.93 8.92 -1.56
C ASP A 197 8.03 8.92 -3.09
N ASN A 198 7.58 7.84 -3.74
CA ASN A 198 7.70 7.60 -5.17
C ASN A 198 6.46 8.01 -5.98
N GLN A 199 5.37 8.42 -5.33
CA GLN A 199 4.10 8.78 -6.00
C GLN A 199 4.28 9.87 -7.05
N GLN A 200 5.16 10.84 -6.79
CA GLN A 200 5.45 11.95 -7.69
C GLN A 200 6.08 11.54 -9.03
N TYR A 201 6.57 10.29 -9.15
CA TYR A 201 7.21 9.78 -10.36
C TYR A 201 6.28 8.90 -11.20
N LEU A 202 5.22 8.35 -10.61
CA LEU A 202 4.41 7.29 -11.22
C LEU A 202 3.29 7.81 -12.13
N GLY A 203 2.75 9.00 -11.84
CA GLY A 203 1.53 9.46 -12.49
C GLY A 203 0.38 8.47 -12.33
N HIS A 204 -0.43 8.32 -13.36
CA HIS A 204 -1.50 7.32 -13.41
C HIS A 204 -0.91 5.92 -13.62
N LEU A 205 -0.99 5.06 -12.60
CA LEU A 205 -0.42 3.71 -12.65
C LEU A 205 -1.45 2.70 -13.21
N LYS A 206 -1.11 2.05 -14.34
CA LYS A 206 -1.92 0.99 -14.97
C LYS A 206 -1.12 -0.30 -15.03
N VAL A 207 -1.70 -1.40 -14.52
CA VAL A 207 -1.11 -2.75 -14.62
C VAL A 207 -1.62 -3.43 -15.88
N LEU A 208 -0.71 -3.90 -16.70
CA LEU A 208 -1.02 -4.60 -17.95
C LEU A 208 -0.72 -6.10 -17.79
N ASP A 209 -1.73 -6.93 -17.96
CA ASP A 209 -1.56 -8.38 -17.98
C ASP A 209 -0.93 -8.82 -19.30
N ILE A 210 0.27 -9.35 -19.24
CA ILE A 210 1.02 -9.91 -20.36
C ILE A 210 1.02 -11.45 -20.36
N ARG A 211 0.17 -12.05 -19.52
CA ARG A 211 -0.05 -13.49 -19.41
C ARG A 211 1.22 -14.27 -19.08
N LEU A 212 1.94 -13.83 -18.04
CA LEU A 212 3.03 -14.62 -17.48
C LEU A 212 2.48 -15.83 -16.73
N SER A 213 3.32 -16.84 -16.49
CA SER A 213 2.94 -18.11 -15.87
C SER A 213 2.22 -17.92 -14.54
N THR A 214 0.92 -18.21 -14.52
CA THR A 214 0.11 -18.19 -13.29
C THR A 214 0.53 -19.28 -12.32
N GLU A 215 1.06 -20.39 -12.80
CA GLU A 215 1.60 -21.48 -11.98
C GLU A 215 2.83 -21.01 -11.20
N TYR A 216 3.80 -20.39 -11.87
CA TYR A 216 4.96 -19.81 -11.20
C TYR A 216 4.55 -18.76 -10.17
N ILE A 217 3.67 -17.82 -10.56
CA ILE A 217 3.16 -16.78 -9.66
C ILE A 217 2.52 -17.42 -8.41
N LYS A 218 1.72 -18.47 -8.59
CA LYS A 218 1.06 -19.15 -7.46
C LYS A 218 2.05 -19.86 -6.53
N ASN A 219 3.03 -20.54 -7.08
CA ASN A 219 3.92 -21.45 -6.34
C ASN A 219 5.16 -20.75 -5.75
N THR A 220 5.57 -19.60 -6.29
CA THR A 220 6.75 -18.88 -5.78
C THR A 220 6.40 -18.17 -4.47
N ASP A 221 7.17 -18.44 -3.42
CA ASP A 221 7.06 -17.72 -2.14
C ASP A 221 7.58 -16.28 -2.31
N CYS A 222 6.90 -15.34 -1.67
CA CYS A 222 7.27 -13.94 -1.71
C CYS A 222 7.04 -13.26 -0.36
N ARG A 223 7.91 -12.31 -0.05
CA ARG A 223 7.80 -11.52 1.19
C ARG A 223 6.64 -10.53 1.14
N TYR A 224 6.33 -9.99 -0.03
CA TYR A 224 5.40 -8.89 -0.23
C TYR A 224 4.20 -9.31 -1.06
N SER A 225 3.00 -8.88 -0.65
CA SER A 225 1.77 -9.07 -1.42
C SER A 225 0.79 -7.93 -1.22
N ILE A 226 -0.15 -7.78 -2.16
CA ILE A 226 -1.30 -6.89 -2.03
C ILE A 226 -2.52 -7.76 -1.75
N LEU A 227 -3.31 -7.38 -0.76
CA LEU A 227 -4.59 -8.03 -0.43
C LEU A 227 -5.57 -7.80 -1.58
N GLU A 228 -6.14 -8.88 -2.10
CA GLU A 228 -7.17 -8.84 -3.15
C GLU A 228 -8.54 -9.11 -2.53
N GLU A 229 -9.56 -8.39 -2.96
CA GLU A 229 -10.92 -8.51 -2.42
C GLU A 229 -11.42 -9.96 -2.42
N LYS A 230 -11.13 -10.73 -3.50
CA LYS A 230 -11.51 -12.15 -3.59
C LYS A 230 -10.93 -13.01 -2.46
N ASP A 231 -9.68 -12.73 -2.04
CA ASP A 231 -9.00 -13.49 -0.97
C ASP A 231 -9.55 -13.08 0.40
N ILE A 232 -9.88 -11.80 0.56
CA ILE A 232 -10.48 -11.25 1.78
C ILE A 232 -11.90 -11.79 1.99
N ARG A 233 -12.70 -11.93 0.91
CA ARG A 233 -14.04 -12.53 0.98
C ARG A 233 -14.01 -13.95 1.54
N LEU A 234 -12.99 -14.74 1.20
CA LEU A 234 -12.84 -16.11 1.70
C LEU A 234 -12.56 -16.18 3.21
N LEU A 235 -12.11 -15.09 3.83
CA LEU A 235 -11.91 -15.00 5.26
C LEU A 235 -13.20 -14.71 6.03
N MET A 236 -14.25 -14.23 5.37
CA MET A 236 -15.49 -13.87 6.04
C MET A 236 -16.16 -15.10 6.66
N HIS A 237 -16.46 -15.02 7.95
CA HIS A 237 -17.27 -16.04 8.64
C HIS A 237 -18.76 -15.71 8.46
N PRO A 238 -19.54 -16.51 7.76
CA PRO A 238 -20.97 -16.29 7.63
C PRO A 238 -21.65 -16.34 8.99
N ARG A 239 -22.65 -15.47 9.19
CA ARG A 239 -23.41 -15.44 10.43
C ARG A 239 -24.44 -16.56 10.41
N ASN A 240 -24.42 -17.43 11.42
CA ASN A 240 -25.42 -18.48 11.57
C ASN A 240 -26.79 -17.86 11.93
N ASP A 241 -27.87 -18.35 11.35
CA ASP A 241 -29.24 -17.88 11.60
C ASP A 241 -29.67 -17.98 13.08
N PHE A 242 -29.11 -18.94 13.81
CA PHE A 242 -29.37 -19.13 15.24
C PHE A 242 -28.33 -18.41 16.14
N ALA A 243 -27.48 -17.58 15.58
CA ALA A 243 -26.49 -16.85 16.37
C ALA A 243 -27.17 -15.85 17.31
N HIS A 244 -26.74 -15.83 18.55
CA HIS A 244 -27.16 -14.86 19.55
C HIS A 244 -25.97 -14.02 20.03
N LYS A 245 -26.21 -12.95 20.78
CA LYS A 245 -25.16 -12.04 21.23
C LYS A 245 -23.97 -12.71 21.94
N GLY A 246 -24.18 -13.83 22.60
CA GLY A 246 -23.11 -14.60 23.26
C GLY A 246 -22.15 -15.28 22.28
N ASN A 247 -22.65 -15.72 21.09
CA ASN A 247 -21.81 -16.36 20.07
C ASN A 247 -20.99 -15.36 19.26
N MET A 248 -21.39 -14.08 19.27
CA MET A 248 -20.76 -13.04 18.46
C MET A 248 -19.65 -12.28 19.18
N GLY A 249 -19.24 -12.80 20.33
CA GLY A 249 -18.11 -12.26 21.10
C GLY A 249 -18.46 -11.10 22.03
N ASN A 250 -17.53 -10.81 22.94
CA ASN A 250 -17.59 -9.73 23.93
C ASN A 250 -16.27 -8.93 23.86
N ALA A 251 -16.33 -7.70 23.43
CA ALA A 251 -15.17 -6.82 23.26
C ALA A 251 -15.07 -5.82 24.41
N LEU A 252 -13.83 -5.51 24.83
CA LEU A 252 -13.49 -4.42 25.72
C LEU A 252 -12.81 -3.31 24.92
N ILE A 253 -13.29 -2.07 25.04
CA ILE A 253 -12.63 -0.87 24.54
C ILE A 253 -12.20 -0.02 25.74
N ILE A 254 -10.89 0.22 25.86
CA ILE A 254 -10.33 1.13 26.88
C ILE A 254 -9.86 2.39 26.16
N ALA A 255 -10.65 3.47 26.27
CA ALA A 255 -10.46 4.66 25.44
C ALA A 255 -11.03 5.92 26.10
N GLY A 256 -10.54 7.07 25.67
CA GLY A 256 -11.00 8.38 26.07
C GLY A 256 -10.41 8.87 27.38
N SER A 257 -10.21 10.17 27.45
CA SER A 257 -9.90 10.97 28.65
C SER A 257 -10.70 12.26 28.59
N TYR A 258 -10.60 13.09 29.62
CA TYR A 258 -11.26 14.39 29.62
C TYR A 258 -10.82 15.23 28.42
N GLY A 259 -11.78 15.64 27.60
CA GLY A 259 -11.55 16.36 26.34
C GLY A 259 -11.33 15.45 25.10
N MET A 260 -11.16 14.13 25.28
CA MET A 260 -10.95 13.16 24.19
C MET A 260 -11.99 12.02 24.19
N CYS A 261 -13.17 12.23 24.75
CA CYS A 261 -14.27 11.25 24.74
C CYS A 261 -14.72 10.83 23.35
N GLY A 262 -14.55 11.71 22.35
CA GLY A 262 -14.89 11.39 20.94
C GLY A 262 -14.18 10.16 20.41
N ALA A 263 -12.94 9.90 20.83
CA ALA A 263 -12.19 8.71 20.44
C ALA A 263 -12.84 7.42 20.96
N SER A 264 -13.31 7.41 22.24
CA SER A 264 -14.04 6.26 22.79
C SER A 264 -15.38 6.04 22.09
N VAL A 265 -16.09 7.11 21.72
CA VAL A 265 -17.34 7.02 20.96
C VAL A 265 -17.10 6.38 19.58
N LEU A 266 -16.07 6.85 18.84
CA LEU A 266 -15.76 6.34 17.51
C LEU A 266 -15.32 4.87 17.54
N ALA A 267 -14.39 4.51 18.41
CA ALA A 267 -13.92 3.13 18.55
C ALA A 267 -15.05 2.17 18.95
N THR A 268 -15.90 2.57 19.93
CA THR A 268 -17.03 1.76 20.39
C THR A 268 -18.09 1.57 19.31
N LYS A 269 -18.49 2.63 18.59
CA LYS A 269 -19.43 2.55 17.47
C LYS A 269 -18.90 1.67 16.34
N ALA A 270 -17.62 1.82 15.98
CA ALA A 270 -16.98 1.01 14.95
C ALA A 270 -16.96 -0.46 15.36
N CYS A 271 -16.67 -0.76 16.62
CA CYS A 271 -16.70 -2.10 17.17
C CYS A 271 -18.10 -2.73 17.05
N LEU A 272 -19.15 -2.03 17.46
CA LEU A 272 -20.54 -2.48 17.32
C LEU A 272 -20.93 -2.71 15.86
N ARG A 273 -20.60 -1.78 14.97
CA ARG A 273 -20.89 -1.87 13.52
C ARG A 273 -20.12 -2.99 12.81
N SER A 274 -19.09 -3.55 13.47
CA SER A 274 -18.33 -4.71 12.96
C SER A 274 -18.87 -6.05 13.42
N GLY A 275 -20.07 -6.07 13.99
CA GLY A 275 -20.87 -7.28 14.20
C GLY A 275 -20.57 -8.06 15.46
N VAL A 276 -19.83 -7.48 16.42
CA VAL A 276 -19.62 -8.07 17.76
C VAL A 276 -20.92 -8.15 18.54
N GLY A 277 -21.08 -9.16 19.41
CA GLY A 277 -22.29 -9.37 20.18
C GLY A 277 -22.50 -8.43 21.36
N LYS A 278 -21.41 -8.02 22.00
CA LYS A 278 -21.38 -7.08 23.12
C LYS A 278 -20.11 -6.24 23.08
N VAL A 279 -20.22 -4.99 23.51
CA VAL A 279 -19.08 -4.11 23.74
C VAL A 279 -19.21 -3.52 25.14
N THR A 280 -18.14 -3.62 25.91
CA THR A 280 -17.97 -2.85 27.13
C THR A 280 -16.92 -1.78 26.88
N THR A 281 -17.23 -0.55 27.22
CA THR A 281 -16.27 0.56 27.13
C THR A 281 -15.86 0.99 28.51
N HIS A 282 -14.55 0.88 28.79
CA HIS A 282 -13.95 1.43 29.99
C HIS A 282 -13.41 2.82 29.70
N THR A 283 -13.86 3.81 30.49
CA THR A 283 -13.56 5.23 30.26
C THR A 283 -13.70 6.01 31.56
N PRO A 284 -13.06 7.20 31.71
CA PRO A 284 -13.21 8.04 32.90
C PRO A 284 -14.65 8.45 33.19
N LYS A 285 -14.98 8.69 34.49
CA LYS A 285 -16.35 8.97 34.92
C LYS A 285 -17.03 10.13 34.20
N ARG A 286 -16.29 11.20 33.86
CA ARG A 286 -16.85 12.36 33.14
C ARG A 286 -17.34 12.05 31.74
N ASN A 287 -16.98 10.92 31.18
CA ASN A 287 -17.42 10.49 29.86
C ASN A 287 -18.79 9.76 29.90
N TYR A 288 -19.34 9.47 31.09
CA TYR A 288 -20.54 8.66 31.28
C TYR A 288 -21.73 9.14 30.43
N GLU A 289 -22.15 10.37 30.63
CA GLU A 289 -23.33 10.91 29.92
C GLU A 289 -23.11 10.94 28.41
N ILE A 290 -21.91 11.36 27.98
CA ILE A 290 -21.56 11.44 26.56
C ILE A 290 -21.65 10.06 25.91
N MET A 291 -21.11 9.04 26.57
CA MET A 291 -21.12 7.68 26.04
C MET A 291 -22.54 7.10 26.02
N GLN A 292 -23.34 7.26 27.09
CA GLN A 292 -24.71 6.75 27.16
C GLN A 292 -25.62 7.39 26.09
N ILE A 293 -25.44 8.67 25.80
CA ILE A 293 -26.18 9.39 24.77
C ILE A 293 -25.72 8.97 23.38
N SER A 294 -24.40 8.89 23.18
CA SER A 294 -23.81 8.65 21.85
C SER A 294 -23.83 7.19 21.41
N VAL A 295 -23.73 6.24 22.36
CA VAL A 295 -23.62 4.78 22.08
C VAL A 295 -24.45 3.99 23.10
N PRO A 296 -25.78 4.09 23.04
CA PRO A 296 -26.65 3.45 24.04
C PRO A 296 -26.57 1.91 24.03
N GLU A 297 -26.05 1.30 22.97
CA GLU A 297 -25.88 -0.17 22.86
C GLU A 297 -24.65 -0.68 23.64
N ALA A 298 -23.72 0.19 24.04
CA ALA A 298 -22.52 -0.20 24.78
C ALA A 298 -22.80 -0.29 26.28
N VAL A 299 -22.18 -1.29 26.93
CA VAL A 299 -22.08 -1.35 28.37
C VAL A 299 -20.93 -0.44 28.81
N LEU A 300 -21.13 0.38 29.84
CA LEU A 300 -20.08 1.24 30.37
C LEU A 300 -19.51 0.68 31.67
N GLN A 301 -18.20 0.70 31.77
CA GLN A 301 -17.44 0.48 33.00
C GLN A 301 -16.63 1.74 33.27
N MET A 302 -16.92 2.41 34.37
CA MET A 302 -16.26 3.66 34.72
C MET A 302 -14.96 3.41 35.46
N ASP A 303 -13.93 4.17 35.08
CA ASP A 303 -12.68 4.25 35.83
C ASP A 303 -12.94 4.83 37.22
N SER A 304 -12.06 4.58 38.21
CA SER A 304 -12.12 5.20 39.53
C SER A 304 -11.88 6.71 39.48
N GLU A 305 -11.15 7.19 38.47
CA GLU A 305 -10.84 8.60 38.28
C GLU A 305 -11.85 9.31 37.37
N GLU A 306 -11.95 10.62 37.56
CA GLU A 306 -12.90 11.48 36.83
C GLU A 306 -12.48 11.73 35.35
N THR A 307 -11.17 11.83 35.11
CA THR A 307 -10.67 12.44 33.88
C THR A 307 -9.68 11.58 33.09
N ILE A 308 -9.14 10.51 33.66
CA ILE A 308 -8.08 9.69 33.07
C ILE A 308 -8.34 8.21 33.29
N PHE A 309 -7.69 7.36 32.48
CA PHE A 309 -7.53 5.95 32.74
C PHE A 309 -6.47 5.73 33.82
N SER A 310 -6.83 5.14 34.96
CA SER A 310 -6.00 5.07 36.13
C SER A 310 -5.74 3.67 36.70
N GLU A 311 -6.57 2.70 36.34
CA GLU A 311 -6.45 1.35 36.87
C GLU A 311 -6.80 0.27 35.83
N PRO A 312 -6.11 -0.90 35.88
CA PRO A 312 -6.38 -1.98 34.95
C PRO A 312 -7.73 -2.64 35.20
N VAL A 313 -8.34 -3.15 34.14
CA VAL A 313 -9.62 -3.86 34.10
C VAL A 313 -9.37 -5.36 33.97
N GLU A 314 -10.14 -6.18 34.67
CA GLU A 314 -10.12 -7.64 34.49
C GLU A 314 -10.61 -8.03 33.08
N THR A 315 -9.83 -8.90 32.41
CA THR A 315 -10.08 -9.23 30.99
C THR A 315 -10.60 -10.65 30.76
N GLU A 316 -10.77 -11.47 31.79
CA GLU A 316 -11.14 -12.89 31.69
C GLU A 316 -12.48 -13.15 30.97
N ASN A 317 -13.41 -12.19 31.05
CA ASN A 317 -14.73 -12.30 30.44
C ASN A 317 -14.81 -11.68 29.03
N PHE A 318 -13.69 -11.17 28.50
CA PHE A 318 -13.63 -10.56 27.19
C PHE A 318 -12.88 -11.44 26.19
N HIS A 319 -13.34 -11.42 24.93
CA HIS A 319 -12.73 -12.19 23.85
C HIS A 319 -11.65 -11.38 23.11
N ALA A 320 -11.67 -10.05 23.22
CA ALA A 320 -10.65 -9.16 22.70
C ALA A 320 -10.71 -7.79 23.40
N MET A 321 -9.58 -7.08 23.40
CA MET A 321 -9.45 -5.75 23.96
C MET A 321 -8.80 -4.80 22.95
N GLY A 322 -9.39 -3.62 22.77
CA GLY A 322 -8.79 -2.47 22.07
C GLY A 322 -8.45 -1.38 23.08
N ILE A 323 -7.22 -0.86 23.05
CA ILE A 323 -6.76 0.13 24.03
C ILE A 323 -5.93 1.22 23.35
N GLY A 324 -6.15 2.47 23.75
CA GLY A 324 -5.27 3.56 23.34
C GLY A 324 -5.94 4.83 22.82
N PRO A 325 -7.05 4.75 22.06
CA PRO A 325 -7.68 5.94 21.51
C PRO A 325 -8.02 6.98 22.60
N GLY A 326 -7.38 8.16 22.52
CA GLY A 326 -7.68 9.29 23.39
C GLY A 326 -7.43 9.07 24.90
N LEU A 327 -6.50 8.19 25.28
CA LEU A 327 -6.18 7.93 26.69
C LEU A 327 -5.42 9.08 27.36
N GLY A 328 -4.72 9.91 26.57
CA GLY A 328 -3.68 10.80 27.12
C GLY A 328 -2.40 10.04 27.46
N THR A 329 -1.36 10.79 27.82
CA THR A 329 -0.01 10.23 28.04
C THR A 329 0.59 10.58 29.40
N ASN A 330 -0.27 10.85 30.40
CA ASN A 330 0.24 11.13 31.76
C ASN A 330 0.76 9.84 32.44
N GLU A 331 1.57 10.01 33.47
CA GLU A 331 2.29 8.92 34.12
C GLU A 331 1.34 7.89 34.80
N THR A 332 0.23 8.34 35.39
CA THR A 332 -0.77 7.44 35.97
C THR A 332 -1.37 6.52 34.92
N THR A 333 -1.77 7.09 33.78
CA THR A 333 -2.27 6.34 32.64
C THR A 333 -1.20 5.40 32.07
N ALA A 334 0.07 5.81 32.04
CA ALA A 334 1.16 4.96 31.58
C ALA A 334 1.35 3.72 32.47
N ILE A 335 1.32 3.89 33.78
CA ILE A 335 1.40 2.79 34.74
C ILE A 335 0.19 1.86 34.62
N ALA A 336 -1.01 2.41 34.53
CA ALA A 336 -2.23 1.62 34.33
C ALA A 336 -2.18 0.83 33.01
N LEU A 337 -1.72 1.45 31.91
CA LEU A 337 -1.57 0.81 30.61
C LEU A 337 -0.66 -0.42 30.65
N ILE A 338 0.53 -0.29 31.21
CA ILE A 338 1.46 -1.43 31.23
C ILE A 338 0.95 -2.54 32.16
N ALA A 339 0.29 -2.18 33.25
CA ALA A 339 -0.35 -3.15 34.14
C ALA A 339 -1.50 -3.88 33.39
N GLN A 340 -2.30 -3.17 32.60
CA GLN A 340 -3.36 -3.73 31.76
C GLN A 340 -2.81 -4.71 30.73
N LEU A 341 -1.77 -4.31 29.98
CA LEU A 341 -1.18 -5.14 28.94
C LEU A 341 -0.56 -6.43 29.48
N ARG A 342 0.07 -6.37 30.66
CA ARG A 342 0.63 -7.55 31.35
C ARG A 342 -0.42 -8.55 31.84
N ARG A 343 -1.62 -8.06 32.19
CA ARG A 343 -2.72 -8.88 32.72
C ARG A 343 -3.69 -9.34 31.64
N ALA A 344 -3.52 -8.89 30.41
CA ALA A 344 -4.43 -9.22 29.32
C ALA A 344 -4.49 -10.73 29.09
N SER A 345 -5.68 -11.32 29.25
CA SER A 345 -5.98 -12.73 29.02
C SER A 345 -6.63 -12.99 27.64
N CYS A 346 -6.81 -11.94 26.85
CA CYS A 346 -7.43 -11.98 25.52
C CYS A 346 -6.55 -11.25 24.48
N PRO A 347 -6.76 -11.46 23.18
CA PRO A 347 -6.09 -10.70 22.12
C PRO A 347 -6.24 -9.19 22.28
N VAL A 348 -5.18 -8.43 21.98
CA VAL A 348 -5.09 -6.99 22.26
C VAL A 348 -4.76 -6.22 20.98
N VAL A 349 -5.47 -5.10 20.75
CA VAL A 349 -5.15 -4.07 19.76
C VAL A 349 -4.69 -2.81 20.51
N VAL A 350 -3.53 -2.28 20.15
CA VAL A 350 -2.94 -1.07 20.75
C VAL A 350 -2.78 0.02 19.72
N ASP A 351 -3.31 1.19 19.96
CA ASP A 351 -3.29 2.32 19.05
C ASP A 351 -3.02 3.66 19.76
N ALA A 352 -2.74 4.68 19.00
CA ALA A 352 -2.75 6.09 19.42
C ALA A 352 -1.90 6.38 20.69
N ASP A 353 -2.53 6.91 21.76
CA ASP A 353 -1.81 7.31 22.97
C ASP A 353 -1.13 6.14 23.68
N ALA A 354 -1.67 4.93 23.58
CA ALA A 354 -0.99 3.76 24.12
C ALA A 354 0.35 3.49 23.38
N LEU A 355 0.42 3.70 22.06
CA LEU A 355 1.67 3.63 21.32
C LEU A 355 2.63 4.75 21.70
N ASN A 356 2.11 5.96 21.95
CA ASN A 356 2.90 7.09 22.42
C ASN A 356 3.53 6.80 23.79
N ILE A 357 2.78 6.22 24.72
CA ILE A 357 3.27 5.79 26.03
C ILE A 357 4.36 4.73 25.88
N LEU A 358 4.12 3.69 25.08
CA LEU A 358 5.12 2.65 24.82
C LEU A 358 6.40 3.21 24.18
N SER A 359 6.30 4.22 23.33
CA SER A 359 7.47 4.87 22.72
C SER A 359 8.33 5.64 23.75
N SER A 360 7.69 6.20 24.77
CA SER A 360 8.37 6.89 25.87
C SER A 360 8.98 5.92 26.89
N HIS A 361 8.44 4.71 26.99
CA HIS A 361 8.84 3.66 27.95
C HIS A 361 9.26 2.38 27.20
N ARG A 362 10.20 2.46 26.28
CA ARG A 362 10.58 1.37 25.36
C ARG A 362 10.92 0.04 26.01
N ALA A 363 11.47 0.06 27.22
CA ALA A 363 11.75 -1.16 27.97
C ALA A 363 10.47 -1.99 28.23
N TRP A 364 9.31 -1.35 28.30
CA TRP A 364 8.04 -2.04 28.49
C TRP A 364 7.58 -2.84 27.27
N MET A 365 8.05 -2.51 26.07
CA MET A 365 7.71 -3.28 24.87
C MET A 365 8.15 -4.75 24.93
N GLN A 366 9.19 -5.08 25.72
CA GLN A 366 9.62 -6.46 25.95
C GLN A 366 8.62 -7.28 26.80
N GLN A 367 7.65 -6.62 27.41
CA GLN A 367 6.67 -7.21 28.31
C GLN A 367 5.27 -7.32 27.66
N LEU A 368 5.17 -6.96 26.39
CA LEU A 368 3.93 -7.07 25.62
C LEU A 368 3.58 -8.54 25.40
N PRO A 369 2.30 -8.89 25.40
CA PRO A 369 1.87 -10.24 25.04
C PRO A 369 2.24 -10.55 23.60
N LYS A 370 2.51 -11.83 23.29
CA LYS A 370 2.71 -12.28 21.91
C LYS A 370 1.45 -12.09 21.10
N ASP A 371 1.62 -11.99 19.79
CA ASP A 371 0.53 -11.82 18.82
C ASP A 371 -0.33 -10.56 19.05
N ILE A 372 0.19 -9.59 19.81
CA ILE A 372 -0.43 -8.27 19.97
C ILE A 372 -0.48 -7.54 18.62
N ILE A 373 -1.53 -6.75 18.40
CA ILE A 373 -1.67 -5.93 17.20
C ILE A 373 -1.37 -4.47 17.56
N LEU A 374 -0.41 -3.87 16.84
CA LEU A 374 -0.07 -2.45 16.95
C LEU A 374 -0.47 -1.75 15.65
N THR A 375 -1.09 -0.57 15.74
CA THR A 375 -1.62 0.15 14.57
C THR A 375 -1.01 1.55 14.40
N PRO A 376 0.33 1.68 14.33
CA PRO A 376 0.98 2.99 14.27
C PRO A 376 0.75 3.70 12.93
N HIS A 377 0.55 5.01 12.98
CA HIS A 377 0.79 5.88 11.84
C HIS A 377 2.32 6.15 11.70
N PRO A 378 2.82 6.70 10.56
CA PRO A 378 4.25 6.87 10.32
C PRO A 378 5.06 7.49 11.46
N LYS A 379 4.55 8.57 12.09
CA LYS A 379 5.24 9.25 13.19
C LYS A 379 5.22 8.46 14.50
N GLU A 380 4.17 7.69 14.76
CA GLU A 380 4.11 6.77 15.93
C GLU A 380 5.12 5.65 15.78
N LEU A 381 5.22 5.06 14.56
CA LEU A 381 6.22 4.04 14.30
C LEU A 381 7.65 4.56 14.48
N ASP A 382 7.95 5.75 13.95
CA ASP A 382 9.27 6.37 14.11
C ASP A 382 9.62 6.58 15.60
N ARG A 383 8.64 6.98 16.44
CA ARG A 383 8.84 7.07 17.90
C ARG A 383 9.08 5.71 18.56
N LEU A 384 8.29 4.68 18.21
CA LEU A 384 8.46 3.32 18.71
C LEU A 384 9.84 2.74 18.31
N ALA A 385 10.27 2.97 17.08
CA ALA A 385 11.58 2.55 16.58
C ALA A 385 12.74 3.35 17.16
N GLY A 386 12.48 4.59 17.59
CA GLY A 386 13.45 5.41 18.32
C GLY A 386 14.17 6.47 17.51
N ASN A 387 13.98 6.51 16.24
CA ASN A 387 14.55 7.48 15.32
C ASN A 387 13.63 7.70 14.13
N ALA A 388 13.65 8.93 13.60
CA ALA A 388 12.91 9.24 12.38
C ALA A 388 13.42 8.42 11.20
N SER A 389 12.52 8.05 10.32
CA SER A 389 12.87 7.38 9.06
C SER A 389 13.07 8.41 7.96
N SER A 390 14.10 8.22 7.15
CA SER A 390 14.43 9.09 6.01
C SER A 390 13.59 8.77 4.77
N SER A 391 13.00 7.58 4.70
CA SER A 391 12.21 7.10 3.57
C SER A 391 11.08 6.14 4.02
N CYS A 392 10.12 5.91 3.12
CA CYS A 392 9.08 4.90 3.32
C CYS A 392 9.66 3.48 3.36
N SER A 393 10.71 3.19 2.60
CA SER A 393 11.38 1.88 2.61
C SER A 393 12.05 1.62 3.97
N GLU A 394 12.78 2.60 4.52
CA GLU A 394 13.36 2.50 5.86
C GLU A 394 12.28 2.32 6.94
N ARG A 395 11.18 3.06 6.84
CA ARG A 395 10.07 2.93 7.78
C ARG A 395 9.42 1.56 7.73
N LEU A 396 9.21 1.00 6.53
CA LEU A 396 8.71 -0.35 6.37
C LEU A 396 9.66 -1.39 6.98
N SER A 397 10.96 -1.26 6.77
CA SER A 397 11.97 -2.14 7.38
C SER A 397 11.90 -2.10 8.91
N LYS A 398 11.81 -0.91 9.51
CA LYS A 398 11.64 -0.74 10.96
C LYS A 398 10.35 -1.38 11.48
N ALA A 399 9.25 -1.28 10.72
CA ALA A 399 7.99 -1.95 11.10
C ALA A 399 8.15 -3.47 11.10
N CYS A 400 8.80 -4.04 10.08
CA CYS A 400 9.09 -5.47 10.02
C CYS A 400 10.00 -5.92 11.16
N GLU A 401 11.11 -5.22 11.42
CA GLU A 401 12.03 -5.51 12.52
C GLU A 401 11.33 -5.48 13.89
N LEU A 402 10.42 -4.51 14.09
CA LEU A 402 9.61 -4.43 15.29
C LEU A 402 8.64 -5.62 15.40
N ALA A 403 7.97 -5.97 14.31
CA ALA A 403 7.03 -7.09 14.27
C ALA A 403 7.73 -8.43 14.60
N GLU A 404 8.87 -8.69 13.99
CA GLU A 404 9.69 -9.87 14.25
C GLU A 404 10.20 -9.90 15.70
N ARG A 405 10.77 -8.78 16.19
CA ARG A 405 11.35 -8.68 17.53
C ARG A 405 10.31 -8.83 18.64
N LEU A 406 9.15 -8.22 18.48
CA LEU A 406 8.08 -8.24 19.46
C LEU A 406 7.16 -9.46 19.30
N GLN A 407 7.32 -10.24 18.23
CA GLN A 407 6.37 -11.30 17.83
C GLN A 407 4.94 -10.74 17.77
N ALA A 408 4.79 -9.59 17.09
CA ALA A 408 3.56 -8.80 17.01
C ALA A 408 3.14 -8.57 15.56
N TYR A 409 1.87 -8.31 15.36
CA TYR A 409 1.35 -7.81 14.09
C TYR A 409 1.39 -6.28 14.09
N ILE A 410 1.99 -5.67 13.08
CA ILE A 410 2.07 -4.21 12.98
C ILE A 410 1.37 -3.73 11.72
N ILE A 411 0.33 -2.92 11.87
CA ILE A 411 -0.32 -2.21 10.78
C ILE A 411 0.28 -0.81 10.67
N LEU A 412 1.21 -0.63 9.74
CA LEU A 412 1.73 0.70 9.40
C LEU A 412 0.70 1.41 8.52
N LYS A 413 0.01 2.39 9.08
CA LYS A 413 -1.04 3.17 8.41
C LYS A 413 -0.49 4.04 7.29
N GLY A 414 -1.14 4.04 6.12
CA GLY A 414 -0.77 4.83 4.94
C GLY A 414 -1.76 4.64 3.81
N HIS A 415 -1.50 5.21 2.63
CA HIS A 415 -2.33 4.97 1.43
C HIS A 415 -2.39 3.47 1.08
N TYR A 416 -1.24 2.82 1.06
CA TYR A 416 -1.13 1.36 1.10
C TYR A 416 -0.74 0.97 2.52
N SER A 417 -1.72 0.80 3.40
CA SER A 417 -1.45 0.32 4.76
C SER A 417 -0.76 -1.04 4.70
N ALA A 418 0.36 -1.19 5.42
CA ALA A 418 1.16 -2.41 5.41
C ALA A 418 0.97 -3.21 6.70
N LEU A 419 0.54 -4.45 6.60
CA LEU A 419 0.52 -5.43 7.68
C LEU A 419 1.87 -6.17 7.70
N CYS A 420 2.69 -5.87 8.67
CA CYS A 420 3.94 -6.59 8.95
C CYS A 420 3.65 -7.73 9.93
N HIS A 421 3.96 -8.94 9.51
CA HIS A 421 3.77 -10.17 10.29
C HIS A 421 5.00 -10.51 11.14
N PRO A 422 4.83 -11.25 12.24
CA PRO A 422 5.97 -11.71 13.05
C PRO A 422 6.92 -12.68 12.32
N ASP A 423 6.49 -13.29 11.21
CA ASP A 423 7.31 -14.15 10.34
C ASP A 423 8.04 -13.39 9.22
N GLY A 424 7.96 -12.05 9.21
CA GLY A 424 8.62 -11.19 8.24
C GLY A 424 7.86 -10.95 6.93
N LYS A 425 6.69 -11.57 6.73
CA LYS A 425 5.81 -11.29 5.57
C LYS A 425 5.16 -9.93 5.71
N VAL A 426 4.86 -9.31 4.57
CA VAL A 426 4.20 -8.01 4.49
C VAL A 426 3.06 -8.04 3.49
N GLU A 427 1.89 -7.62 3.93
CA GLU A 427 0.70 -7.54 3.09
C GLU A 427 0.19 -6.09 3.02
N PHE A 428 0.02 -5.59 1.82
CA PHE A 428 -0.47 -4.23 1.59
C PHE A 428 -1.97 -4.22 1.31
N CYS A 429 -2.69 -3.31 1.95
CA CYS A 429 -4.09 -3.05 1.66
C CYS A 429 -4.20 -1.92 0.63
N SER A 430 -5.02 -2.13 -0.41
CA SER A 430 -5.21 -1.17 -1.50
C SER A 430 -6.54 -0.41 -1.42
N THR A 431 -7.40 -0.70 -0.44
CA THR A 431 -8.62 0.06 -0.17
C THR A 431 -8.33 1.28 0.70
N GLY A 432 -9.14 2.29 0.56
CA GLY A 432 -9.00 3.57 1.24
C GLY A 432 -8.51 4.68 0.32
N ASN A 433 -8.78 5.90 0.71
CA ASN A 433 -8.49 7.09 -0.07
C ASN A 433 -8.01 8.26 0.80
N SER A 434 -7.54 9.33 0.17
CA SER A 434 -6.99 10.50 0.87
C SER A 434 -8.00 11.26 1.74
N GLY A 435 -9.32 11.14 1.49
CA GLY A 435 -10.35 11.71 2.34
C GLY A 435 -10.38 11.13 3.75
N MET A 436 -9.86 9.91 3.94
CA MET A 436 -9.74 9.26 5.25
C MET A 436 -8.60 9.85 6.12
N ALA A 437 -7.83 10.81 5.62
CA ALA A 437 -6.81 11.53 6.37
C ALA A 437 -7.46 12.57 7.32
N THR A 438 -8.32 12.10 8.21
CA THR A 438 -9.09 12.89 9.19
C THR A 438 -8.90 12.32 10.59
N ALA A 439 -9.06 13.16 11.61
CA ALA A 439 -8.99 12.73 13.00
C ALA A 439 -10.07 11.68 13.31
N GLY A 440 -9.71 10.68 14.12
CA GLY A 440 -10.61 9.60 14.51
C GLY A 440 -10.68 8.41 13.56
N SER A 441 -10.14 8.50 12.33
CA SER A 441 -10.09 7.38 11.38
C SER A 441 -9.34 6.17 11.94
N GLY A 442 -8.24 6.39 12.68
CA GLY A 442 -7.51 5.33 13.40
C GLY A 442 -8.34 4.68 14.50
N ASP A 443 -9.09 5.47 15.28
CA ASP A 443 -9.96 4.97 16.35
C ASP A 443 -11.03 4.02 15.79
N VAL A 444 -11.56 4.34 14.59
CA VAL A 444 -12.49 3.47 13.87
C VAL A 444 -11.82 2.14 13.51
N LEU A 445 -10.60 2.15 12.98
CA LEU A 445 -9.85 0.94 12.64
C LEU A 445 -9.62 0.07 13.88
N THR A 446 -9.25 0.67 15.00
CA THR A 446 -9.07 -0.03 16.28
C THR A 446 -10.35 -0.74 16.72
N GLY A 447 -11.50 -0.06 16.62
CA GLY A 447 -12.81 -0.65 16.93
C GLY A 447 -13.15 -1.85 16.02
N ILE A 448 -12.91 -1.73 14.70
CA ILE A 448 -13.16 -2.80 13.72
C ILE A 448 -12.33 -4.04 14.05
N ILE A 449 -11.02 -3.87 14.22
CA ILE A 449 -10.10 -5.01 14.47
C ILE A 449 -10.46 -5.68 15.80
N THR A 450 -10.75 -4.90 16.85
CA THR A 450 -11.16 -5.42 18.15
C THR A 450 -12.43 -6.27 18.06
N ALA A 451 -13.43 -5.82 17.27
CA ALA A 451 -14.64 -6.57 17.04
C ALA A 451 -14.38 -7.91 16.33
N LEU A 452 -13.55 -7.89 15.29
CA LEU A 452 -13.20 -9.09 14.52
C LEU A 452 -12.49 -10.11 15.41
N LEU A 453 -11.52 -9.69 16.21
CA LEU A 453 -10.87 -10.56 17.21
C LEU A 453 -11.88 -11.14 18.20
N ALA A 454 -12.77 -10.31 18.75
CA ALA A 454 -13.79 -10.76 19.68
C ALA A 454 -14.76 -11.76 19.05
N ARG A 455 -14.99 -11.70 17.76
CA ARG A 455 -15.76 -12.67 16.98
C ARG A 455 -15.02 -13.97 16.67
N GLY A 456 -13.77 -14.12 17.10
CA GLY A 456 -12.95 -15.32 16.95
C GLY A 456 -12.08 -15.39 15.69
N TYR A 457 -11.92 -14.29 14.97
CA TYR A 457 -10.92 -14.21 13.91
C TYR A 457 -9.51 -14.26 14.51
N LYS A 458 -8.59 -14.96 13.83
CA LYS A 458 -7.17 -14.92 14.19
C LYS A 458 -6.60 -13.54 13.91
N GLN A 459 -5.50 -13.19 14.55
CA GLN A 459 -4.90 -11.86 14.46
C GLN A 459 -4.62 -11.42 13.03
N ALA A 460 -3.97 -12.26 12.23
CA ALA A 460 -3.69 -11.95 10.83
C ALA A 460 -4.97 -11.67 10.03
N ASP A 461 -6.01 -12.49 10.21
CA ASP A 461 -7.26 -12.36 9.47
C ASP A 461 -8.08 -11.15 9.94
N ALA A 462 -8.06 -10.87 11.25
CA ALA A 462 -8.66 -9.64 11.82
C ALA A 462 -7.98 -8.38 11.28
N CYS A 463 -6.65 -8.38 11.13
CA CYS A 463 -5.90 -7.29 10.51
C CYS A 463 -6.25 -7.12 9.03
N ARG A 464 -6.23 -8.20 8.24
CA ARG A 464 -6.57 -8.19 6.80
C ARG A 464 -7.98 -7.65 6.55
N LEU A 465 -8.96 -8.27 7.20
CA LEU A 465 -10.36 -7.86 7.14
C LEU A 465 -10.57 -6.44 7.65
N GLY A 466 -9.97 -6.10 8.80
CA GLY A 466 -10.09 -4.78 9.41
C GLY A 466 -9.57 -3.67 8.51
N MET A 467 -8.38 -3.82 7.95
CA MET A 467 -7.83 -2.85 6.99
C MET A 467 -8.71 -2.72 5.74
N HIS A 468 -9.13 -3.86 5.18
CA HIS A 468 -9.91 -3.86 3.95
C HIS A 468 -11.29 -3.22 4.15
N LEU A 469 -12.03 -3.62 5.18
CA LEU A 469 -13.36 -3.09 5.49
C LEU A 469 -13.33 -1.60 5.83
N HIS A 470 -12.32 -1.18 6.61
CA HIS A 470 -12.10 0.22 6.95
C HIS A 470 -11.87 1.07 5.70
N GLY A 471 -10.95 0.62 4.82
CA GLY A 471 -10.66 1.31 3.57
C GLY A 471 -11.85 1.30 2.61
N LEU A 472 -12.52 0.16 2.45
CA LEU A 472 -13.70 0.01 1.58
C LEU A 472 -14.85 0.91 2.04
N ALA A 473 -15.10 0.99 3.36
CA ALA A 473 -16.11 1.91 3.91
C ALA A 473 -15.77 3.37 3.59
N GLY A 474 -14.49 3.74 3.71
CA GLY A 474 -14.00 5.06 3.32
C GLY A 474 -14.15 5.34 1.82
N ASP A 475 -13.89 4.35 0.96
CA ASP A 475 -14.06 4.49 -0.50
C ASP A 475 -15.53 4.66 -0.89
N LEU A 476 -16.42 3.89 -0.28
CA LEU A 476 -17.85 4.02 -0.48
C LEU A 476 -18.38 5.39 0.00
N ALA A 477 -17.89 5.85 1.17
CA ALA A 477 -18.23 7.17 1.67
C ALA A 477 -17.72 8.29 0.76
N ALA A 478 -16.47 8.21 0.30
CA ALA A 478 -15.88 9.21 -0.59
C ALA A 478 -16.59 9.29 -1.96
N LYS A 479 -17.14 8.17 -2.44
CA LYS A 479 -17.94 8.13 -3.67
C LYS A 479 -19.23 8.96 -3.56
N ASP A 480 -19.88 8.91 -2.39
CA ASP A 480 -21.17 9.56 -2.16
C ASP A 480 -20.99 11.00 -1.63
N LEU A 481 -19.97 11.26 -0.78
CA LEU A 481 -19.79 12.51 -0.06
C LEU A 481 -18.62 13.37 -0.59
N GLY A 482 -17.76 12.79 -1.45
CA GLY A 482 -16.49 13.40 -1.83
C GLY A 482 -15.41 13.20 -0.77
N LYS A 483 -14.15 13.47 -1.15
CA LYS A 483 -12.98 13.26 -0.27
C LYS A 483 -12.78 14.40 0.74
N GLU A 484 -13.17 15.62 0.36
CA GLU A 484 -12.90 16.82 1.16
C GLU A 484 -13.78 16.93 2.43
N SER A 485 -14.99 16.37 2.39
CA SER A 485 -15.95 16.45 3.49
C SER A 485 -16.02 15.19 4.35
N LEU A 486 -15.24 14.18 4.02
CA LEU A 486 -15.27 12.89 4.71
C LEU A 486 -14.70 13.00 6.13
N ILE A 487 -15.46 12.51 7.12
CA ILE A 487 -15.05 12.43 8.51
C ILE A 487 -15.12 10.99 9.03
N ALA A 488 -14.52 10.71 10.18
CA ALA A 488 -14.46 9.36 10.76
C ALA A 488 -15.84 8.73 10.99
N SER A 489 -16.85 9.53 11.33
CA SER A 489 -18.23 9.05 11.51
C SER A 489 -18.84 8.51 10.21
N ASP A 490 -18.46 9.07 9.06
CA ASP A 490 -18.94 8.59 7.76
C ASP A 490 -18.40 7.19 7.48
N ILE A 491 -17.12 6.92 7.81
CA ILE A 491 -16.54 5.58 7.69
C ILE A 491 -17.40 4.58 8.47
N ILE A 492 -17.78 4.91 9.71
CA ILE A 492 -18.65 4.05 10.55
C ILE A 492 -20.03 3.85 9.90
N GLN A 493 -20.61 4.90 9.32
CA GLN A 493 -21.93 4.83 8.66
C GLN A 493 -21.90 3.95 7.41
N TYR A 494 -20.75 3.88 6.72
CA TYR A 494 -20.57 3.08 5.52
C TYR A 494 -20.05 1.67 5.77
N LEU A 495 -19.65 1.31 7.01
CA LEU A 495 -19.29 -0.07 7.36
C LEU A 495 -20.36 -1.10 6.98
N PRO A 496 -21.67 -0.88 7.24
CA PRO A 496 -22.69 -1.85 6.80
C PRO A 496 -22.69 -2.09 5.29
N LYS A 497 -22.50 -1.05 4.47
CA LYS A 497 -22.39 -1.20 3.01
C LYS A 497 -21.12 -1.98 2.62
N ALA A 498 -20.01 -1.76 3.34
CA ALA A 498 -18.77 -2.48 3.11
C ALA A 498 -18.93 -3.98 3.43
N PHE A 499 -19.59 -4.34 4.54
CA PHE A 499 -19.89 -5.73 4.87
C PHE A 499 -20.80 -6.38 3.82
N LEU A 500 -21.91 -5.73 3.43
CA LEU A 500 -22.83 -6.23 2.39
C LEU A 500 -22.08 -6.54 1.09
N ARG A 501 -21.19 -5.63 0.64
CA ARG A 501 -20.39 -5.86 -0.57
C ARG A 501 -19.46 -7.08 -0.45
N MET A 502 -19.05 -7.44 0.76
CA MET A 502 -18.21 -8.62 0.99
C MET A 502 -19.01 -9.91 1.07
N GLU A 503 -20.33 -9.84 1.30
CA GLU A 503 -21.25 -10.99 1.33
C GLU A 503 -21.73 -11.38 -0.09
N ASP A 504 -21.82 -10.41 -1.03
CA ASP A 504 -22.16 -10.61 -2.45
C ASP A 504 -21.00 -11.27 -3.24
#